data_fc8e34fd7762e747a6168b9a476e0857
#
_entry.id   fc8e34fd7762e747a6168b9a476e0857
#
_cell.length_a   1.000
_cell.length_b   1.000
_cell.length_c   1.000
_cell.angle_alpha   90.00
_cell.angle_beta   90.00
_cell.angle_gamma   90.00
#
_symmetry.space_group_name_H-M   'P 1'
#
loop_
_entity.id
_entity.type
_entity.pdbx_description
1 polymer ?
#
loop_
_entity_poly.entity_id
_entity_poly.type
_entity_poly.pdbx_seq_one_letter_code
_entity_poly.pdbx_strand_id
1 'polypeptide(L)'
;LHEGIRSLHGQTRALDLGDRAHKKATTSDVPALLDELAFARGMSWADIAAAAHVSVSAIRKWRKGGAATADNRERLARVASFLDLLEEKGVLDPAQWMEMALPLGSGYYLRPIDLFVAGHAESLIELVEQRSDVTTILDSAIPEWRSQRSDVEVFLDTDGQRSLRMRAE
;
A
#
# COMPACT_ATOMS: atom_id res chain seq x y z
N LEU A 1 -29.03 -5.02 -1.87
CA LEU A 1 -28.48 -6.30 -1.37
C LEU A 1 -26.97 -6.42 -1.60
N HIS A 2 -26.43 -6.02 -2.76
CA HIS A 2 -24.99 -6.10 -3.04
C HIS A 2 -24.13 -5.11 -2.24
N GLU A 3 -24.59 -3.88 -2.00
CA GLU A 3 -23.87 -2.89 -1.18
C GLU A 3 -23.79 -3.29 0.30
N GLY A 4 -24.85 -3.86 0.86
CA GLY A 4 -24.85 -4.33 2.24
C GLY A 4 -23.86 -5.47 2.49
N ILE A 5 -23.73 -6.40 1.55
CA ILE A 5 -22.79 -7.53 1.64
C ILE A 5 -21.35 -7.05 1.50
N ARG A 6 -21.07 -6.11 0.58
CA ARG A 6 -19.74 -5.49 0.44
C ARG A 6 -19.32 -4.76 1.71
N SER A 7 -20.21 -4.00 2.33
CA SER A 7 -19.95 -3.30 3.58
C SER A 7 -19.62 -4.25 4.74
N LEU A 8 -20.36 -5.34 4.87
CA LEU A 8 -20.09 -6.35 5.91
C LEU A 8 -18.75 -7.06 5.71
N HIS A 9 -18.40 -7.42 4.47
CA HIS A 9 -17.10 -8.01 4.17
C HIS A 9 -15.94 -7.04 4.40
N GLY A 10 -16.11 -5.76 4.07
CA GLY A 10 -15.13 -4.72 4.35
C GLY A 10 -14.89 -4.54 5.84
N GLN A 11 -15.94 -4.48 6.64
CA GLN A 11 -15.84 -4.38 8.11
C GLN A 11 -15.14 -5.60 8.72
N THR A 12 -15.43 -6.80 8.25
CA THR A 12 -14.79 -8.04 8.73
C THR A 12 -13.28 -8.03 8.42
N ARG A 13 -12.89 -7.58 7.23
CA ARG A 13 -11.48 -7.48 6.84
C ARG A 13 -10.73 -6.41 7.64
N ALA A 14 -11.37 -5.27 7.89
CA ALA A 14 -10.79 -4.21 8.71
C ALA A 14 -10.56 -4.68 10.15
N LEU A 15 -11.51 -5.40 10.74
CA LEU A 15 -11.39 -6.00 12.07
C LEU A 15 -10.28 -7.05 12.11
N ASP A 16 -10.19 -7.94 11.13
CA ASP A 16 -9.15 -8.97 11.06
C ASP A 16 -7.76 -8.32 10.97
N LEU A 17 -7.57 -7.31 10.12
CA LEU A 17 -6.30 -6.60 10.02
C LEU A 17 -5.95 -5.87 11.32
N GLY A 18 -6.92 -5.24 11.97
CA GLY A 18 -6.76 -4.58 13.26
C GLY A 18 -6.32 -5.54 14.35
N ASP A 19 -6.96 -6.70 14.46
CA ASP A 19 -6.63 -7.74 15.44
C ASP A 19 -5.23 -8.31 15.22
N ARG A 20 -4.85 -8.56 13.98
CA ARG A 20 -3.50 -9.02 13.59
C ARG A 20 -2.44 -7.98 13.95
N ALA A 21 -2.69 -6.71 13.65
CA ALA A 21 -1.80 -5.60 13.99
C ALA A 21 -1.59 -5.48 15.50
N HIS A 22 -2.66 -5.53 16.26
CA HIS A 22 -2.59 -5.48 17.72
C HIS A 22 -1.77 -6.65 18.29
N LYS A 23 -2.05 -7.87 17.86
CA LYS A 23 -1.31 -9.06 18.28
C LYS A 23 0.18 -8.95 17.93
N LYS A 24 0.51 -8.52 16.71
CA LYS A 24 1.90 -8.34 16.29
C LYS A 24 2.60 -7.24 17.08
N ALA A 25 1.93 -6.13 17.39
CA ALA A 25 2.45 -5.05 18.23
C ALA A 25 2.74 -5.48 19.68
N THR A 26 2.00 -6.46 20.21
CA THR A 26 2.26 -7.00 21.56
C THR A 26 3.44 -7.97 21.59
N THR A 27 3.77 -8.61 20.49
CA THR A 27 4.82 -9.64 20.38
C THR A 27 6.14 -9.15 19.78
N SER A 28 6.13 -7.99 19.11
CA SER A 28 7.31 -7.43 18.43
C SER A 28 7.54 -6.00 18.87
N ASP A 29 8.79 -5.64 19.13
CA ASP A 29 9.19 -4.25 19.38
C ASP A 29 9.41 -3.49 18.05
N VAL A 30 9.61 -2.18 18.16
CA VAL A 30 9.77 -1.32 16.97
C VAL A 30 11.02 -1.67 16.16
N PRO A 31 12.21 -1.93 16.72
CA PRO A 31 13.35 -2.39 15.95
C PRO A 31 13.07 -3.67 15.18
N ALA A 32 12.44 -4.67 15.79
CA ALA A 32 12.08 -5.92 15.13
C ALA A 32 11.10 -5.72 13.98
N LEU A 33 10.09 -4.87 14.15
CA LEU A 33 9.14 -4.51 13.09
C LEU A 33 9.84 -3.79 11.92
N LEU A 34 10.75 -2.88 12.20
CA LEU A 34 11.51 -2.18 11.16
C LEU A 34 12.46 -3.13 10.41
N ASP A 35 13.10 -4.05 11.11
CA ASP A 35 13.96 -5.07 10.48
C ASP A 35 13.13 -6.02 9.61
N GLU A 36 11.96 -6.45 10.08
CA GLU A 36 11.02 -7.24 9.28
C GLU A 36 10.63 -6.52 8.00
N LEU A 37 10.15 -5.29 8.09
CA LEU A 37 9.66 -4.52 6.95
C LEU A 37 10.77 -4.20 5.94
N ALA A 38 11.92 -3.73 6.40
CA ALA A 38 12.99 -3.28 5.51
C ALA A 38 13.85 -4.43 4.97
N PHE A 39 14.24 -5.37 5.82
CA PHE A 39 15.22 -6.39 5.44
C PHE A 39 14.58 -7.73 5.08
N ALA A 40 13.59 -8.19 5.83
CA ALA A 40 12.91 -9.44 5.51
C ALA A 40 11.91 -9.28 4.36
N ARG A 41 11.18 -8.18 4.31
CA ARG A 41 10.17 -7.88 3.28
C ARG A 41 10.68 -7.02 2.13
N GLY A 42 11.76 -6.26 2.32
CA GLY A 42 12.38 -5.45 1.27
C GLY A 42 11.74 -4.09 1.01
N MET A 43 10.93 -3.57 1.94
CA MET A 43 10.33 -2.24 1.79
C MET A 43 11.39 -1.14 1.93
N SER A 44 11.27 -0.08 1.14
CA SER A 44 12.06 1.14 1.33
C SER A 44 11.68 1.88 2.61
N TRP A 45 12.63 2.61 3.20
CA TRP A 45 12.34 3.42 4.39
C TRP A 45 11.28 4.50 4.15
N ALA A 46 11.22 5.02 2.93
CA ALA A 46 10.22 5.99 2.53
C ALA A 46 8.83 5.36 2.48
N ASP A 47 8.69 4.15 1.95
CA ASP A 47 7.41 3.44 1.87
C ASP A 47 6.94 2.97 3.24
N ILE A 48 7.84 2.50 4.11
CA ILE A 48 7.51 2.19 5.51
C ILE A 48 6.98 3.43 6.22
N ALA A 49 7.66 4.56 6.07
CA ALA A 49 7.25 5.82 6.68
C ALA A 49 5.86 6.25 6.19
N ALA A 50 5.63 6.22 4.88
CA ALA A 50 4.35 6.57 4.28
C ALA A 50 3.22 5.64 4.75
N ALA A 51 3.44 4.33 4.71
CA ALA A 51 2.45 3.33 5.09
C ALA A 51 2.09 3.37 6.59
N ALA A 52 3.06 3.67 7.45
CA ALA A 52 2.85 3.83 8.89
C ALA A 52 2.43 5.26 9.30
N HIS A 53 2.30 6.19 8.38
CA HIS A 53 2.02 7.62 8.65
C HIS A 53 2.98 8.25 9.65
N VAL A 54 4.27 7.99 9.49
CA VAL A 54 5.35 8.56 10.30
C VAL A 54 6.41 9.20 9.40
N SER A 55 7.29 10.01 9.97
CA SER A 55 8.39 10.58 9.18
C SER A 55 9.55 9.59 9.04
N VAL A 56 10.30 9.69 7.95
CA VAL A 56 11.57 8.95 7.77
C VAL A 56 12.55 9.28 8.90
N SER A 57 12.50 10.52 9.39
CA SER A 57 13.32 10.97 10.52
C SER A 57 12.99 10.23 11.82
N ALA A 58 11.69 9.98 12.07
CA ALA A 58 11.24 9.16 13.21
C ALA A 58 11.78 7.74 13.11
N ILE A 59 11.67 7.10 11.94
CA ILE A 59 12.22 5.77 11.69
C ILE A 59 13.72 5.72 11.96
N ARG A 60 14.45 6.72 11.46
CA ARG A 60 15.90 6.83 11.70
C ARG A 60 16.24 6.93 13.18
N LYS A 61 15.45 7.70 13.95
CA LYS A 61 15.59 7.80 15.41
C LYS A 61 15.37 6.45 16.10
N TRP A 62 14.29 5.73 15.74
CA TRP A 62 13.96 4.43 16.34
C TRP A 62 15.01 3.37 16.04
N ARG A 63 15.56 3.35 14.85
CA ARG A 63 16.67 2.46 14.48
C ARG A 63 17.94 2.69 15.32
N LYS A 64 18.11 3.88 15.87
CA LYS A 64 19.22 4.22 16.78
C LYS A 64 18.86 4.02 18.26
N GLY A 65 17.76 3.34 18.56
CA GLY A 65 17.33 3.06 19.92
C GLY A 65 16.42 4.13 20.55
N GLY A 66 15.98 5.11 19.78
CA GLY A 66 14.99 6.09 20.25
C GLY A 66 13.64 5.43 20.57
N ALA A 67 12.95 5.97 21.58
CA ALA A 67 11.64 5.48 21.98
C ALA A 67 10.56 5.81 20.94
N ALA A 68 9.66 4.87 20.69
CA ALA A 68 8.44 5.04 19.91
C ALA A 68 7.21 4.87 20.80
N THR A 69 6.10 5.53 20.47
CA THR A 69 4.84 5.37 21.17
C THR A 69 4.20 4.01 20.84
N ALA A 70 3.26 3.57 21.68
CA ALA A 70 2.49 2.37 21.42
C ALA A 70 1.68 2.49 20.12
N ASP A 71 1.14 3.67 19.83
CA ASP A 71 0.42 3.96 18.59
C ASP A 71 1.33 3.80 17.34
N ASN A 72 2.53 4.34 17.39
CA ASN A 72 3.49 4.17 16.29
C ASN A 72 3.91 2.70 16.10
N ARG A 73 4.07 1.95 17.19
CA ARG A 73 4.33 0.51 17.13
C ARG A 73 3.17 -0.22 16.43
N GLU A 74 1.95 0.11 16.78
CA GLU A 74 0.76 -0.51 16.18
C GLU A 74 0.63 -0.17 14.68
N ARG A 75 0.95 1.06 14.29
CA ARG A 75 0.99 1.46 12.87
C ARG A 75 2.00 0.64 12.06
N LEU A 76 3.21 0.44 12.58
CA LEU A 76 4.21 -0.42 11.95
C LEU A 76 3.75 -1.89 11.90
N ALA A 77 3.18 -2.38 13.00
CA ALA A 77 2.63 -3.72 13.07
C ALA A 77 1.47 -3.92 12.08
N ARG A 78 0.65 -2.90 11.82
CA ARG A 78 -0.40 -2.92 10.81
C ARG A 78 0.16 -3.12 9.40
N VAL A 79 1.22 -2.41 9.05
CA VAL A 79 1.90 -2.59 7.75
C VAL A 79 2.42 -4.01 7.61
N ALA A 80 3.15 -4.51 8.62
CA ALA A 80 3.69 -5.87 8.60
C ALA A 80 2.58 -6.93 8.52
N SER A 81 1.51 -6.78 9.30
CA SER A 81 0.36 -7.68 9.26
C SER A 81 -0.36 -7.67 7.92
N PHE A 82 -0.41 -6.53 7.24
CA PHE A 82 -0.98 -6.43 5.91
C PHE A 82 -0.15 -7.20 4.89
N LEU A 83 1.18 -7.11 4.94
CA LEU A 83 2.05 -7.91 4.07
C LEU A 83 1.90 -9.41 4.34
N ASP A 84 1.81 -9.83 5.61
CA ASP A 84 1.55 -11.22 5.97
C ASP A 84 0.22 -11.70 5.38
N LEU A 85 -0.83 -10.87 5.45
CA LEU A 85 -2.14 -11.19 4.89
C LEU A 85 -2.11 -11.31 3.36
N LEU A 86 -1.37 -10.45 2.67
CA LEU A 86 -1.19 -10.55 1.22
C LEU A 86 -0.48 -11.86 0.83
N GLU A 87 0.54 -12.26 1.58
CA GLU A 87 1.26 -13.51 1.37
C GLU A 87 0.34 -14.72 1.58
N GLU A 88 -0.47 -14.73 2.64
CA GLU A 88 -1.48 -15.77 2.89
C GLU A 88 -2.51 -15.88 1.74
N LYS A 89 -2.77 -14.78 1.02
CA LYS A 89 -3.67 -14.74 -0.13
C LYS A 89 -2.97 -15.06 -1.46
N GLY A 90 -1.70 -15.44 -1.42
CA GLY A 90 -0.95 -15.92 -2.57
C GLY A 90 -0.11 -14.87 -3.30
N VAL A 91 0.05 -13.67 -2.73
CA VAL A 91 1.00 -12.70 -3.26
C VAL A 91 2.42 -13.13 -2.88
N LEU A 92 3.24 -13.49 -3.87
CA LEU A 92 4.57 -14.06 -3.63
C LEU A 92 5.55 -13.07 -3.01
N ASP A 93 5.52 -11.82 -3.45
CA ASP A 93 6.33 -10.72 -2.92
C ASP A 93 5.43 -9.53 -2.60
N PRO A 94 4.87 -9.49 -1.37
CA PRO A 94 3.93 -8.42 -0.98
C PRO A 94 4.52 -7.02 -1.05
N ALA A 95 5.77 -6.83 -0.68
CA ALA A 95 6.40 -5.51 -0.71
C ALA A 95 6.57 -5.01 -2.15
N GLN A 96 7.06 -5.86 -3.05
CA GLN A 96 7.17 -5.53 -4.47
C GLN A 96 5.78 -5.27 -5.09
N TRP A 97 4.78 -6.10 -4.75
CA TRP A 97 3.41 -5.90 -5.22
C TRP A 97 2.84 -4.54 -4.79
N MET A 98 3.14 -4.09 -3.57
CA MET A 98 2.72 -2.78 -3.06
C MET A 98 3.33 -1.61 -3.85
N GLU A 99 4.51 -1.78 -4.43
CA GLU A 99 5.21 -0.75 -5.20
C GLU A 99 4.87 -0.75 -6.70
N MET A 100 4.32 -1.84 -7.22
CA MET A 100 4.01 -1.95 -8.65
C MET A 100 2.82 -1.07 -9.04
N ALA A 101 2.94 -0.39 -10.20
CA ALA A 101 1.83 0.39 -10.72
C ALA A 101 0.62 -0.52 -11.03
N LEU A 102 -0.56 -0.06 -10.64
CA LEU A 102 -1.81 -0.71 -11.01
C LEU A 102 -2.00 -0.68 -12.54
N PRO A 103 -2.64 -1.71 -13.14
CA PRO A 103 -2.85 -1.79 -14.60
C PRO A 103 -4.01 -0.87 -15.05
N LEU A 104 -3.77 0.44 -15.08
CA LEU A 104 -4.77 1.49 -15.35
C LEU A 104 -4.59 2.09 -16.73
N GLY A 105 -3.88 1.72 -17.61
CA GLY A 105 -3.67 2.40 -18.87
C GLY A 105 -2.71 3.59 -18.76
N SER A 106 -2.48 4.20 -19.90
CA SER A 106 -1.43 5.21 -20.07
C SER A 106 -1.71 6.49 -19.28
N GLY A 107 -0.71 6.92 -18.52
CA GLY A 107 -0.75 8.19 -17.78
C GLY A 107 -1.18 8.08 -16.32
N TYR A 108 -1.55 6.89 -15.85
CA TYR A 108 -1.88 6.64 -14.46
C TYR A 108 -0.74 5.89 -13.75
N TYR A 109 -0.37 6.36 -12.56
CA TYR A 109 0.76 5.82 -11.79
C TYR A 109 0.39 5.47 -10.35
N LEU A 110 -0.86 5.10 -10.13
CA LEU A 110 -1.32 4.66 -8.81
C LEU A 110 -0.74 3.28 -8.49
N ARG A 111 -0.26 3.14 -7.26
CA ARG A 111 0.29 1.90 -6.72
C ARG A 111 -0.61 1.38 -5.59
N PRO A 112 -0.60 0.07 -5.29
CA PRO A 112 -1.30 -0.44 -4.11
C PRO A 112 -0.95 0.28 -2.82
N ILE A 113 0.32 0.63 -2.60
CA ILE A 113 0.74 1.38 -1.41
C ILE A 113 0.04 2.74 -1.28
N ASP A 114 -0.26 3.41 -2.38
CA ASP A 114 -0.96 4.70 -2.35
C ASP A 114 -2.39 4.54 -1.82
N LEU A 115 -3.07 3.43 -2.15
CA LEU A 115 -4.36 3.07 -1.60
C LEU A 115 -4.27 2.71 -0.12
N PHE A 116 -3.24 1.96 0.27
CA PHE A 116 -3.01 1.60 1.68
C PHE A 116 -2.80 2.85 2.55
N VAL A 117 -1.95 3.78 2.10
CA VAL A 117 -1.70 5.06 2.77
C VAL A 117 -2.97 5.89 2.89
N ALA A 118 -3.83 5.86 1.89
CA ALA A 118 -5.12 6.55 1.90
C ALA A 118 -6.20 5.86 2.76
N GLY A 119 -5.92 4.71 3.38
CA GLY A 119 -6.83 4.00 4.27
C GLY A 119 -7.72 2.96 3.58
N HIS A 120 -7.36 2.51 2.37
CA HIS A 120 -8.15 1.57 1.57
C HIS A 120 -7.54 0.15 1.55
N ALA A 121 -7.04 -0.34 2.68
CA ALA A 121 -6.48 -1.69 2.79
C ALA A 121 -7.48 -2.78 2.39
N GLU A 122 -8.75 -2.64 2.77
CA GLU A 122 -9.82 -3.59 2.45
C GLU A 122 -10.05 -3.70 0.93
N SER A 123 -9.95 -2.57 0.22
CA SER A 123 -10.05 -2.53 -1.24
C SER A 123 -8.91 -3.29 -1.91
N LEU A 124 -7.71 -3.22 -1.35
CA LEU A 124 -6.55 -3.99 -1.83
C LEU A 124 -6.73 -5.49 -1.61
N ILE A 125 -7.33 -5.90 -0.49
CA ILE A 125 -7.65 -7.31 -0.23
C ILE A 125 -8.69 -7.80 -1.26
N GLU A 126 -9.71 -7.00 -1.55
CA GLU A 126 -10.71 -7.31 -2.57
C GLU A 126 -10.08 -7.49 -3.96
N LEU A 127 -9.11 -6.64 -4.29
CA LEU A 127 -8.35 -6.73 -5.54
C LEU A 127 -7.54 -8.02 -5.64
N VAL A 128 -6.83 -8.40 -4.60
CA VAL A 128 -6.04 -9.64 -4.54
C VAL A 128 -6.94 -10.88 -4.61
N GLU A 129 -8.11 -10.84 -3.97
CA GLU A 129 -9.11 -11.91 -4.04
C GLU A 129 -9.83 -11.97 -5.41
N GLN A 130 -9.53 -11.06 -6.33
CA GLN A 130 -10.13 -10.98 -7.67
C GLN A 130 -11.68 -10.90 -7.67
N ARG A 131 -12.23 -10.26 -6.65
CA ARG A 131 -13.69 -10.08 -6.51
C ARG A 131 -14.23 -8.93 -7.32
N SER A 132 -13.37 -7.98 -7.66
CA SER A 132 -13.69 -6.82 -8.49
C SER A 132 -12.47 -6.43 -9.30
N ASP A 133 -12.70 -5.81 -10.44
CA ASP A 133 -11.61 -5.26 -11.24
C ASP A 133 -11.04 -3.98 -10.60
N VAL A 134 -9.85 -3.59 -11.04
CA VAL A 134 -9.13 -2.44 -10.46
C VAL A 134 -9.89 -1.12 -10.64
N THR A 135 -10.57 -0.91 -11.76
CA THR A 135 -11.31 0.32 -12.03
C THR A 135 -12.53 0.44 -11.15
N THR A 136 -13.27 -0.64 -10.95
CA THR A 136 -14.42 -0.71 -10.03
C THR A 136 -13.99 -0.41 -8.59
N ILE A 137 -12.86 -0.97 -8.16
CA ILE A 137 -12.30 -0.70 -6.82
C ILE A 137 -11.92 0.77 -6.68
N LEU A 138 -11.23 1.34 -7.66
CA LEU A 138 -10.84 2.73 -7.63
C LEU A 138 -12.02 3.69 -7.69
N ASP A 139 -13.05 3.39 -8.48
CA ASP A 139 -14.27 4.22 -8.54
C ASP A 139 -14.98 4.30 -7.18
N SER A 140 -14.86 3.26 -6.36
CA SER A 140 -15.39 3.24 -5.00
C SER A 140 -14.46 3.90 -3.97
N ALA A 141 -13.16 3.60 -4.04
CA ALA A 141 -12.18 4.01 -3.03
C ALA A 141 -11.67 5.44 -3.24
N ILE A 142 -11.41 5.80 -4.50
CA ILE A 142 -10.85 7.11 -4.89
C ILE A 142 -11.64 7.60 -6.12
N PRO A 143 -12.87 8.11 -5.98
CA PRO A 143 -13.74 8.46 -7.13
C PRO A 143 -13.08 9.39 -8.16
N GLU A 144 -12.13 10.21 -7.71
CA GLU A 144 -11.45 11.21 -8.54
C GLU A 144 -10.13 10.72 -9.16
N TRP A 145 -9.85 9.41 -9.11
CA TRP A 145 -8.60 8.87 -9.61
C TRP A 145 -8.33 9.19 -11.09
N ARG A 146 -9.38 9.32 -11.90
CA ARG A 146 -9.25 9.68 -13.32
C ARG A 146 -8.68 11.06 -13.56
N SER A 147 -8.86 11.99 -12.61
CA SER A 147 -8.27 13.33 -12.67
C SER A 147 -6.76 13.34 -12.40
N GLN A 148 -6.22 12.26 -11.89
CA GLN A 148 -4.78 12.10 -11.60
C GLN A 148 -3.98 11.63 -12.82
N ARG A 149 -4.56 11.63 -14.00
CA ARG A 149 -3.84 11.29 -15.23
C ARG A 149 -2.73 12.31 -15.49
N SER A 150 -1.53 11.79 -15.75
CA SER A 150 -0.40 12.66 -16.14
C SER A 150 -0.63 13.27 -17.51
N ASP A 151 -0.40 14.57 -17.63
CA ASP A 151 -0.42 15.30 -18.92
C ASP A 151 0.80 15.00 -19.79
N VAL A 152 1.77 14.30 -19.23
CA VAL A 152 3.01 13.94 -19.92
C VAL A 152 3.02 12.46 -20.26
N GLU A 153 3.46 12.12 -21.45
CA GLU A 153 3.69 10.74 -21.87
C GLU A 153 5.12 10.51 -22.34
N VAL A 154 5.62 9.30 -22.10
CA VAL A 154 6.90 8.83 -22.65
C VAL A 154 6.65 8.29 -24.05
N PHE A 155 7.42 8.72 -25.02
CA PHE A 155 7.41 8.18 -26.36
C PHE A 155 8.83 7.85 -26.82
N LEU A 156 8.94 7.01 -27.83
CA LEU A 156 10.21 6.76 -28.52
C LEU A 156 10.33 7.77 -29.65
N ASP A 157 11.40 8.53 -29.64
CA ASP A 157 11.72 9.44 -30.74
C ASP A 157 12.26 8.70 -31.98
N THR A 158 12.59 9.44 -33.04
CA THR A 158 13.09 8.87 -34.28
C THR A 158 14.42 8.13 -34.13
N ASP A 159 15.18 8.44 -33.08
CA ASP A 159 16.46 7.81 -32.76
C ASP A 159 16.32 6.63 -31.80
N GLY A 160 15.07 6.25 -31.45
CA GLY A 160 14.76 5.16 -30.55
C GLY A 160 15.01 5.47 -29.05
N GLN A 161 15.25 6.74 -28.73
CA GLN A 161 15.42 7.18 -27.34
C GLN A 161 14.08 7.52 -26.70
N ARG A 162 14.00 7.34 -25.37
CA ARG A 162 12.81 7.72 -24.60
C ARG A 162 12.82 9.23 -24.36
N SER A 163 11.81 9.90 -24.85
CA SER A 163 11.58 11.33 -24.68
C SER A 163 10.21 11.59 -24.05
N LEU A 164 10.03 12.78 -23.49
CA LEU A 164 8.78 13.21 -22.88
C LEU A 164 8.07 14.21 -23.80
N ARG A 165 6.78 14.07 -23.91
CA ARG A 165 5.92 15.08 -24.57
C ARG A 165 4.62 15.26 -23.81
N MET A 166 3.99 16.40 -24.02
CA MET A 166 2.62 16.61 -23.56
C MET A 166 1.69 15.64 -24.31
N ARG A 167 0.77 15.04 -23.57
CA ARG A 167 -0.25 14.16 -24.13
C ARG A 167 -1.20 14.99 -24.99
N ALA A 168 -1.53 14.51 -26.18
CA ALA A 168 -2.60 15.11 -26.98
C ALA A 168 -3.95 14.89 -26.28
N GLU A 169 -4.83 15.90 -26.35
CA GLU A 169 -6.19 15.81 -25.83
C GLU A 169 -7.02 14.77 -26.59
#